data_4e2a305ce8eb2fcc2f759a321b0c80d6
#
_entry.id   4e2a305ce8eb2fcc2f759a321b0c80d6
#
_cell.length_a   1.000
_cell.length_b   1.000
_cell.length_c   1.000
_cell.angle_alpha   90.00
_cell.angle_beta   90.00
_cell.angle_gamma   90.00
#
_symmetry.space_group_name_H-M   'P 1'
#
loop_
_entity.id
_entity.type
_entity.pdbx_description
1 polymer ?
#
loop_
_entity_poly.entity_id
_entity_poly.type
_entity_poly.pdbx_seq_one_letter_code
_entity_poly.pdbx_strand_id
1 'polypeptide(L)'
;MANSPAGEVKPLSIDFAALARAAGDAIVIVDAAGRMIFWNAAAERIFGHREADALGASLDLIIPARYRERHWRGFETVMRTGVTRYGTELLRVPASHKDGRALSIAFTVCLLPGADGKPHAIAASIRDETARWQEEKELRRRLAELQGKVP
;
A
#
# COMPACT_ATOMS: atom_id res chain seq x y z
N MET A 1 19.91 24.20 -44.82
CA MET A 1 19.21 23.12 -44.07
C MET A 1 18.35 23.78 -43.01
N ALA A 2 17.04 23.77 -43.24
CA ALA A 2 16.10 24.43 -42.34
C ALA A 2 15.91 23.56 -41.10
N ASN A 3 16.25 24.14 -39.96
CA ASN A 3 15.99 23.58 -38.64
C ASN A 3 14.48 23.73 -38.37
N SER A 4 13.72 22.64 -38.47
CA SER A 4 12.31 22.64 -38.06
C SER A 4 12.24 22.99 -36.56
N PRO A 5 11.43 23.97 -36.16
CA PRO A 5 11.26 24.28 -34.75
C PRO A 5 10.62 23.06 -34.08
N ALA A 6 11.25 22.57 -33.00
CA ALA A 6 10.65 21.59 -32.12
C ALA A 6 9.27 22.12 -31.69
N GLY A 7 8.20 21.40 -32.05
CA GLY A 7 6.85 21.81 -31.71
C GLY A 7 6.71 21.99 -30.20
N GLU A 8 6.18 23.13 -29.85
CA GLU A 8 5.90 23.49 -28.45
C GLU A 8 4.96 22.43 -27.85
N VAL A 9 5.52 21.55 -27.00
CA VAL A 9 4.73 20.53 -26.31
C VAL A 9 3.91 21.26 -25.24
N LYS A 10 2.63 21.48 -25.55
CA LYS A 10 1.67 22.05 -24.60
C LYS A 10 1.59 21.09 -23.39
N PRO A 11 1.90 21.54 -22.15
CA PRO A 11 1.84 20.67 -21.01
C PRO A 11 0.42 20.13 -20.84
N LEU A 12 0.27 18.80 -20.87
CA LEU A 12 -0.99 18.14 -20.55
C LEU A 12 -1.34 18.43 -19.09
N SER A 13 -2.54 18.95 -18.86
CA SER A 13 -3.09 19.03 -17.51
C SER A 13 -3.41 17.61 -17.04
N ILE A 14 -2.69 17.11 -16.03
CA ILE A 14 -2.89 15.76 -15.50
C ILE A 14 -3.82 15.86 -14.29
N ASP A 15 -4.90 15.09 -14.34
CA ASP A 15 -5.75 14.86 -13.17
C ASP A 15 -5.12 13.76 -12.29
N PHE A 16 -4.43 14.16 -11.25
CA PHE A 16 -3.78 13.23 -10.31
C PHE A 16 -4.77 12.41 -9.49
N ALA A 17 -5.98 12.93 -9.25
CA ALA A 17 -7.02 12.16 -8.57
C ALA A 17 -7.53 11.03 -9.47
N ALA A 18 -7.73 11.30 -10.75
CA ALA A 18 -8.09 10.27 -11.73
C ALA A 18 -6.98 9.22 -11.87
N LEU A 19 -5.71 9.63 -11.87
CA LEU A 19 -4.57 8.73 -11.90
C LEU A 19 -4.58 7.78 -10.67
N ALA A 20 -4.75 8.31 -9.48
CA ALA A 20 -4.81 7.50 -8.25
C ALA A 20 -6.01 6.54 -8.25
N ARG A 21 -7.18 6.99 -8.73
CA ARG A 21 -8.38 6.15 -8.83
C ARG A 21 -8.21 5.00 -9.81
N ALA A 22 -7.55 5.23 -10.94
CA ALA A 22 -7.35 4.26 -12.01
C ALA A 22 -6.11 3.37 -11.84
N ALA A 23 -5.28 3.62 -10.82
CA ALA A 23 -4.06 2.85 -10.58
C ALA A 23 -4.35 1.35 -10.44
N GLY A 24 -3.49 0.51 -11.01
CA GLY A 24 -3.60 -0.95 -10.92
C GLY A 24 -3.25 -1.50 -9.54
N ASP A 25 -2.37 -0.83 -8.81
CA ASP A 25 -2.09 -1.10 -7.41
C ASP A 25 -3.12 -0.40 -6.50
N ALA A 26 -3.37 -0.96 -5.33
CA ALA A 26 -4.25 -0.31 -4.37
C ALA A 26 -3.60 0.98 -3.84
N ILE A 27 -4.33 2.09 -3.94
CA ILE A 27 -3.96 3.33 -3.28
C ILE A 27 -4.91 3.53 -2.10
N VAL A 28 -4.34 3.55 -0.91
CA VAL A 28 -5.05 3.76 0.35
C VAL A 28 -4.44 4.96 1.05
N ILE A 29 -5.27 5.92 1.44
CA ILE A 29 -4.80 7.09 2.19
C ILE A 29 -5.57 7.15 3.51
N VAL A 30 -4.85 7.36 4.59
CA VAL A 30 -5.39 7.57 5.93
C VAL A 30 -5.00 8.94 6.47
N ASP A 31 -5.91 9.55 7.21
CA ASP A 31 -5.66 10.80 7.92
C ASP A 31 -4.79 10.59 9.18
N ALA A 32 -4.51 11.68 9.89
CA ALA A 32 -3.72 11.65 11.11
C ALA A 32 -4.35 10.83 12.26
N ALA A 33 -5.65 10.55 12.19
CA ALA A 33 -6.36 9.70 13.14
C ALA A 33 -6.42 8.22 12.70
N GLY A 34 -5.79 7.88 11.57
CA GLY A 34 -5.79 6.52 11.03
C GLY A 34 -7.10 6.12 10.34
N ARG A 35 -7.94 7.07 9.96
CA ARG A 35 -9.18 6.82 9.21
C ARG A 35 -8.94 6.90 7.72
N MET A 36 -9.51 5.98 6.97
CA MET A 36 -9.38 5.97 5.53
C MET A 36 -10.12 7.15 4.90
N ILE A 37 -9.40 7.93 4.09
CA ILE A 37 -9.91 9.07 3.33
C ILE A 37 -9.83 8.87 1.82
N PHE A 38 -9.15 7.82 1.37
CA PHE A 38 -9.09 7.43 -0.02
C PHE A 38 -8.92 5.90 -0.16
N TRP A 39 -9.67 5.32 -1.09
CA TRP A 39 -9.73 3.88 -1.35
C TRP A 39 -10.10 3.68 -2.82
N ASN A 40 -9.16 3.19 -3.65
CA ASN A 40 -9.42 3.04 -5.08
C ASN A 40 -9.98 1.67 -5.45
N ALA A 41 -10.35 1.48 -6.71
CA ALA A 41 -10.91 0.24 -7.21
C ALA A 41 -9.98 -0.97 -7.03
N ALA A 42 -8.66 -0.77 -7.09
CA ALA A 42 -7.69 -1.84 -6.82
C ALA A 42 -7.72 -2.26 -5.35
N ALA A 43 -7.90 -1.33 -4.42
CA ALA A 43 -8.07 -1.66 -3.01
C ALA A 43 -9.36 -2.48 -2.77
N GLU A 44 -10.46 -2.15 -3.46
CA GLU A 44 -11.68 -2.98 -3.41
C GLU A 44 -11.42 -4.41 -3.87
N ARG A 45 -10.70 -4.59 -5.00
CA ARG A 45 -10.39 -5.93 -5.53
C ARG A 45 -9.50 -6.75 -4.60
N ILE A 46 -8.49 -6.11 -4.00
CA ILE A 46 -7.49 -6.79 -3.17
C ILE A 46 -8.07 -7.16 -1.80
N PHE A 47 -8.77 -6.24 -1.16
CA PHE A 47 -9.23 -6.42 0.22
C PHE A 47 -10.68 -6.83 0.36
N GLY A 48 -11.49 -6.71 -0.71
CA GLY A 48 -12.90 -7.10 -0.73
C GLY A 48 -13.87 -6.11 -0.07
N HIS A 49 -13.39 -4.96 0.41
CA HIS A 49 -14.23 -3.89 0.98
C HIS A 49 -14.53 -2.85 -0.09
N ARG A 50 -15.79 -2.44 -0.22
CA ARG A 50 -16.16 -1.35 -1.13
C ARG A 50 -15.67 -0.01 -0.59
N GLU A 51 -15.41 0.95 -1.46
CA GLU A 51 -15.01 2.31 -1.08
C GLU A 51 -15.96 2.90 -0.02
N ALA A 52 -17.28 2.78 -0.24
CA ALA A 52 -18.29 3.30 0.68
C ALA A 52 -18.21 2.72 2.10
N ASP A 53 -17.76 1.46 2.24
CA ASP A 53 -17.62 0.79 3.53
C ASP A 53 -16.25 1.08 4.18
N ALA A 54 -15.24 1.39 3.36
CA ALA A 54 -13.87 1.66 3.80
C ALA A 54 -13.65 3.12 4.24
N LEU A 55 -14.23 4.09 3.53
CA LEU A 55 -14.08 5.51 3.87
C LEU A 55 -14.59 5.82 5.28
N GLY A 56 -13.77 6.50 6.07
CA GLY A 56 -14.03 6.81 7.47
C GLY A 56 -13.78 5.67 8.46
N ALA A 57 -13.61 4.42 7.97
CA ALA A 57 -13.25 3.30 8.82
C ALA A 57 -11.77 3.36 9.23
N SER A 58 -11.44 2.69 10.34
CA SER A 58 -10.06 2.48 10.75
C SER A 58 -9.32 1.55 9.78
N LEU A 59 -8.02 1.76 9.63
CA LEU A 59 -7.13 0.86 8.88
C LEU A 59 -7.10 -0.56 9.47
N ASP A 60 -7.59 -0.77 10.68
CA ASP A 60 -7.81 -2.09 11.28
C ASP A 60 -8.65 -3.03 10.41
N LEU A 61 -9.40 -2.46 9.46
CA LEU A 61 -10.16 -3.23 8.48
C LEU A 61 -9.31 -4.25 7.72
N ILE A 62 -8.06 -3.91 7.45
CA ILE A 62 -7.12 -4.75 6.69
C ILE A 62 -5.94 -5.25 7.50
N ILE A 63 -5.79 -4.81 8.76
CA ILE A 63 -4.69 -5.24 9.63
C ILE A 63 -5.14 -6.42 10.48
N PRO A 64 -4.47 -7.60 10.39
CA PRO A 64 -4.76 -8.72 11.27
C PRO A 64 -4.61 -8.33 12.74
N ALA A 65 -5.55 -8.75 13.60
CA ALA A 65 -5.68 -8.30 14.98
C ALA A 65 -4.36 -8.33 15.78
N ARG A 66 -3.56 -9.40 15.59
CA ARG A 66 -2.26 -9.59 16.29
C ARG A 66 -1.19 -8.53 15.97
N TYR A 67 -1.38 -7.77 14.88
CA TYR A 67 -0.40 -6.76 14.45
C TYR A 67 -0.87 -5.33 14.70
N ARG A 68 -2.12 -5.10 15.12
CA ARG A 68 -2.73 -3.77 15.26
C ARG A 68 -1.98 -2.90 16.25
N GLU A 69 -1.70 -3.39 17.45
CA GLU A 69 -0.98 -2.63 18.48
C GLU A 69 0.38 -2.13 17.97
N ARG A 70 1.17 -3.02 17.38
CA ARG A 70 2.48 -2.68 16.81
C ARG A 70 2.37 -1.67 15.68
N HIS A 71 1.36 -1.84 14.81
CA HIS A 71 1.10 -0.93 13.69
C HIS A 71 0.78 0.48 14.19
N TRP A 72 -0.16 0.62 15.12
CA TRP A 72 -0.57 1.93 15.63
C TRP A 72 0.52 2.64 16.39
N ARG A 73 1.35 1.93 17.14
CA ARG A 73 2.53 2.51 17.79
C ARG A 73 3.52 3.10 16.76
N GLY A 74 3.76 2.41 15.67
CA GLY A 74 4.57 2.90 14.56
C GLY A 74 3.94 4.09 13.85
N PHE A 75 2.65 4.02 13.58
CA PHE A 75 1.87 5.09 12.95
C PHE A 75 1.93 6.39 13.74
N GLU A 76 1.64 6.35 15.05
CA GLU A 76 1.73 7.53 15.94
C GLU A 76 3.12 8.16 15.93
N THR A 77 4.17 7.33 15.95
CA THR A 77 5.56 7.81 15.89
C THR A 77 5.82 8.55 14.58
N VAL A 78 5.39 8.01 13.44
CA VAL A 78 5.56 8.63 12.13
C VAL A 78 4.78 9.93 12.04
N MET A 79 3.53 9.96 12.48
CA MET A 79 2.71 11.17 12.46
C MET A 79 3.27 12.28 13.35
N ARG A 80 3.85 11.92 14.49
CA ARG A 80 4.43 12.88 15.42
C ARG A 80 5.78 13.43 14.94
N THR A 81 6.62 12.58 14.38
CA THR A 81 8.01 12.93 14.02
C THR A 81 8.17 13.40 12.58
N GLY A 82 7.25 13.04 11.68
CA GLY A 82 7.38 13.28 10.25
C GLY A 82 8.46 12.43 9.58
N VAL A 83 8.97 11.41 10.27
CA VAL A 83 10.02 10.53 9.76
C VAL A 83 9.51 9.11 9.65
N THR A 84 9.59 8.53 8.45
CA THR A 84 9.33 7.11 8.25
C THR A 84 10.63 6.32 8.41
N ARG A 85 10.58 5.15 9.05
CA ARG A 85 11.73 4.24 9.12
C ARG A 85 12.11 3.67 7.76
N TYR A 86 11.18 3.66 6.84
CA TYR A 86 11.25 2.80 5.66
C TYR A 86 11.62 3.56 4.39
N GLY A 87 11.54 4.91 4.41
CA GLY A 87 11.87 5.72 3.24
C GLY A 87 11.17 5.21 1.98
N THR A 88 11.96 4.69 1.04
CA THR A 88 11.48 4.08 -0.21
C THR A 88 11.47 2.55 -0.17
N GLU A 89 11.71 1.93 0.98
CA GLU A 89 11.74 0.47 1.10
C GLU A 89 10.37 -0.16 0.88
N LEU A 90 10.38 -1.27 0.15
CA LEU A 90 9.20 -2.09 -0.05
C LEU A 90 8.97 -2.97 1.17
N LEU A 91 7.87 -2.70 1.87
CA LEU A 91 7.46 -3.49 3.03
C LEU A 91 6.62 -4.68 2.60
N ARG A 92 6.83 -5.84 3.22
CA ARG A 92 6.01 -7.04 3.02
C ARG A 92 5.43 -7.47 4.35
N VAL A 93 4.11 -7.53 4.41
CA VAL A 93 3.38 -7.86 5.63
C VAL A 93 2.12 -8.68 5.30
N PRO A 94 1.61 -9.45 6.28
CA PRO A 94 0.28 -10.03 6.16
C PRO A 94 -0.81 -8.96 6.29
N ALA A 95 -1.90 -9.16 5.55
CA ALA A 95 -3.12 -8.36 5.63
C ALA A 95 -4.34 -9.28 5.70
N SER A 96 -5.52 -8.71 5.97
CA SER A 96 -6.79 -9.44 6.03
C SER A 96 -7.70 -9.03 4.87
N HIS A 97 -8.29 -10.01 4.21
CA HIS A 97 -9.40 -9.80 3.29
C HIS A 97 -10.73 -9.78 4.05
N LYS A 98 -11.77 -9.17 3.48
CA LYS A 98 -13.12 -9.09 4.06
C LYS A 98 -13.73 -10.45 4.43
N ASP A 99 -13.43 -11.50 3.67
CA ASP A 99 -13.91 -12.86 3.92
C ASP A 99 -13.09 -13.62 4.98
N GLY A 100 -12.11 -12.97 5.62
CA GLY A 100 -11.26 -13.55 6.67
C GLY A 100 -10.00 -14.25 6.18
N ARG A 101 -9.80 -14.43 4.87
CA ARG A 101 -8.56 -15.03 4.36
C ARG A 101 -7.37 -14.11 4.58
N ALA A 102 -6.21 -14.72 4.80
CA ALA A 102 -4.95 -14.00 4.90
C ALA A 102 -4.43 -13.63 3.51
N LEU A 103 -3.93 -12.40 3.40
CA LEU A 103 -3.21 -11.88 2.25
C LEU A 103 -1.75 -11.65 2.62
N SER A 104 -0.87 -11.72 1.63
CA SER A 104 0.49 -11.20 1.70
C SER A 104 0.58 -9.99 0.79
N ILE A 105 0.86 -8.82 1.35
CA ILE A 105 0.92 -7.58 0.61
C ILE A 105 2.33 -6.99 0.64
N ALA A 106 2.69 -6.33 -0.45
CA ALA A 106 3.87 -5.49 -0.54
C ALA A 106 3.44 -4.03 -0.76
N PHE A 107 4.03 -3.09 -0.04
CA PHE A 107 3.66 -1.69 -0.16
C PHE A 107 4.80 -0.74 0.16
N THR A 108 4.67 0.46 -0.37
CA THR A 108 5.44 1.63 0.01
C THR A 108 4.52 2.69 0.59
N VAL A 109 5.05 3.56 1.43
CA VAL A 109 4.28 4.66 2.03
C VAL A 109 4.94 6.01 1.72
N CYS A 110 4.12 7.04 1.60
CA CYS A 110 4.58 8.41 1.59
C CYS A 110 3.75 9.27 2.55
N LEU A 111 4.41 10.24 3.17
CA LEU A 111 3.75 11.22 4.03
C LEU A 111 3.24 12.36 3.17
N LEU A 112 1.99 12.75 3.41
CA LEU A 112 1.37 13.90 2.77
C LEU A 112 1.38 15.06 3.77
N PRO A 113 2.14 16.14 3.52
CA PRO A 113 2.20 17.26 4.43
C PRO A 113 0.93 18.12 4.34
N GLY A 114 0.50 18.65 5.48
CA GLY A 114 -0.48 19.71 5.55
C GLY A 114 0.12 21.11 5.27
N ALA A 115 -0.71 22.13 5.35
CA ALA A 115 -0.28 23.53 5.14
C ALA A 115 0.78 24.01 6.14
N ASP A 116 0.85 23.38 7.32
CA ASP A 116 1.84 23.65 8.38
C ASP A 116 3.15 22.86 8.20
N GLY A 117 3.27 22.08 7.11
CA GLY A 117 4.44 21.24 6.83
C GLY A 117 4.52 19.96 7.66
N LYS A 118 3.57 19.71 8.58
CA LYS A 118 3.50 18.47 9.35
C LYS A 118 2.76 17.39 8.58
N PRO A 119 3.01 16.10 8.88
CA PRO A 119 2.25 15.01 8.27
C PRO A 119 0.75 15.18 8.55
N HIS A 120 -0.05 15.21 7.50
CA HIS A 120 -1.50 15.32 7.58
C HIS A 120 -2.19 14.01 7.23
N ALA A 121 -1.57 13.23 6.36
CA ALA A 121 -2.03 11.93 5.95
C ALA A 121 -0.85 11.03 5.55
N ILE A 122 -1.11 9.74 5.48
CA ILE A 122 -0.18 8.74 4.93
C ILE A 122 -0.87 8.06 3.75
N ALA A 123 -0.21 8.04 2.61
CA ALA A 123 -0.63 7.29 1.44
C ALA A 123 0.22 6.01 1.31
N ALA A 124 -0.45 4.89 1.04
CA ALA A 124 0.18 3.62 0.74
C ALA A 124 -0.17 3.17 -0.69
N SER A 125 0.85 2.75 -1.44
CA SER A 125 0.69 2.02 -2.70
C SER A 125 0.95 0.55 -2.43
N ILE A 126 -0.08 -0.28 -2.65
CA ILE A 126 -0.13 -1.67 -2.15
C ILE A 126 -0.36 -2.63 -3.30
N ARG A 127 0.43 -3.69 -3.32
CA ARG A 127 0.28 -4.81 -4.26
C ARG A 127 -0.03 -6.09 -3.52
N ASP A 128 -0.95 -6.90 -4.06
CA ASP A 128 -1.19 -8.26 -3.57
C ASP A 128 -0.07 -9.19 -4.09
N GLU A 129 0.70 -9.75 -3.19
CA GLU A 129 1.75 -10.74 -3.46
C GLU A 129 1.39 -12.13 -2.93
N THR A 130 0.12 -12.39 -2.63
CA THR A 130 -0.32 -13.65 -2.01
C THR A 130 0.06 -14.87 -2.85
N ALA A 131 -0.17 -14.82 -4.16
CA ALA A 131 0.19 -15.92 -5.07
C ALA A 131 1.70 -16.16 -5.07
N ARG A 132 2.50 -15.12 -5.22
CA ARG A 132 3.97 -15.19 -5.17
C ARG A 132 4.47 -15.77 -3.83
N TRP A 133 3.91 -15.31 -2.72
CA TRP A 133 4.27 -15.82 -1.39
C TRP A 133 3.96 -17.31 -1.25
N GLN A 134 2.82 -17.77 -1.78
CA GLN A 134 2.45 -19.18 -1.77
C GLN A 134 3.41 -20.02 -2.62
N GLU A 135 3.78 -19.56 -3.80
CA GLU A 135 4.76 -20.22 -4.67
C GLU A 135 6.15 -20.34 -3.99
N GLU A 136 6.63 -19.24 -3.39
CA GLU A 136 7.90 -19.24 -2.66
C GLU A 136 7.87 -20.22 -1.49
N LYS A 137 6.78 -20.27 -0.74
CA LYS A 137 6.59 -21.19 0.38
C LYS A 137 6.63 -22.66 -0.10
N GLU A 138 5.96 -22.96 -1.18
CA GLU A 138 5.93 -24.30 -1.77
C GLU A 138 7.32 -24.72 -2.28
N LEU A 139 8.03 -23.81 -2.97
CA LEU A 139 9.39 -24.07 -3.44
C LEU A 139 10.36 -24.34 -2.28
N ARG A 140 10.27 -23.56 -1.20
CA ARG A 140 11.10 -23.79 0.01
C ARG A 140 10.80 -25.16 0.64
N ARG A 141 9.52 -25.54 0.70
CA ARG A 141 9.11 -26.86 1.21
C ARG A 141 9.73 -27.99 0.39
N ARG A 142 9.62 -27.93 -0.95
CA ARG A 142 10.20 -28.92 -1.86
C ARG A 142 11.72 -28.99 -1.74
N LEU A 143 12.38 -27.85 -1.64
CA LEU A 143 13.83 -27.79 -1.46
C LEU A 143 14.27 -28.48 -0.16
N ALA A 144 13.57 -28.21 0.95
CA ALA A 144 13.85 -28.85 2.24
C ALA A 144 13.66 -30.38 2.19
N GLU A 145 12.62 -30.85 1.50
CA GLU A 145 12.37 -32.28 1.31
C GLU A 145 13.48 -32.98 0.49
N LEU A 146 14.00 -32.29 -0.53
CA LEU A 146 15.11 -32.81 -1.34
C LEU A 146 16.42 -32.84 -0.56
N GLN A 147 16.69 -31.81 0.24
CA GLN A 147 17.88 -31.74 1.08
C GLN A 147 17.85 -32.76 2.23
N GLY A 148 16.69 -33.09 2.77
CA GLY A 148 16.48 -34.12 3.80
C GLY A 148 16.57 -35.56 3.24
N LYS A 149 16.59 -35.73 1.92
CA LYS A 149 16.73 -37.05 1.24
C LYS A 149 18.16 -37.37 0.75
N VAL A 150 19.12 -36.48 1.01
CA VAL A 150 20.50 -36.72 0.70
C VAL A 150 21.10 -37.51 1.87
N PRO A 151 21.56 -38.77 1.69
CA PRO A 151 22.16 -39.58 2.76
C PRO A 151 23.48 -39.03 3.23
#